data_e55a2ce104ac5ef70961d64e39f928fa
#
_entry.id   e55a2ce104ac5ef70961d64e39f928fa
#
_cell.length_a   1.000
_cell.length_b   1.000
_cell.length_c   1.000
_cell.angle_alpha   90.00
_cell.angle_beta   90.00
_cell.angle_gamma   90.00
#
_symmetry.space_group_name_H-M   'P 1'
#
loop_
_entity.id
_entity.type
_entity.pdbx_description
1 polymer ?
#
loop_
_entity_poly.entity_id
_entity_poly.type
_entity_poly.pdbx_seq_one_letter_code
_entity_poly.pdbx_strand_id
1 'polypeptide(L)'
;MRMILQSRVLISAGLLTLVFAGVRNSAAAAAPELKLEKGDHVCYIGNTLADRMQHHGWLETYLHAAYPGHELVFRNLGFSGDTLKTRTRSNNFGSQDQWLSKEKADVVFCFFGYGEALGGPGGVGGFEKDLGGMIDSLHEKKFNGKSAPRLVVFSPIAHEDLKSHVLPDGSENNKNLALYTEAIERVCKAKKVTYVDLFSPSKKLYAAAKTPLTMNGIHLLDHGNKELAGVITEALLGKAAKDDANTAKLREAVLEKNHHWFSRYRVVDGYNVYGGRSRLNWHGQSNADVMRREMEIFDIMAANRDKGVWNVAQGGKA
;
A
#
# COMPACT_ATOMS: atom_id res chain seq x y z
N MET A 1 -71.66 -61.62 28.80
CA MET A 1 -71.16 -61.73 27.43
C MET A 1 -70.65 -60.33 27.02
N ARG A 2 -69.34 -60.07 27.18
CA ARG A 2 -68.75 -58.78 26.90
C ARG A 2 -67.78 -58.94 25.74
N MET A 3 -68.07 -58.24 24.63
CA MET A 3 -67.20 -58.13 23.49
C MET A 3 -66.07 -57.14 23.77
N ILE A 4 -64.82 -57.57 23.58
CA ILE A 4 -63.62 -56.72 23.69
C ILE A 4 -63.27 -56.26 22.28
N LEU A 5 -63.36 -54.94 22.06
CA LEU A 5 -62.94 -54.31 20.85
C LEU A 5 -61.44 -54.03 20.95
N GLN A 6 -60.61 -54.60 20.06
CA GLN A 6 -59.21 -54.31 19.94
C GLN A 6 -59.01 -53.17 18.95
N SER A 7 -58.49 -52.01 19.44
CA SER A 7 -58.10 -50.89 18.64
C SER A 7 -56.67 -51.10 18.15
N ARG A 8 -56.41 -51.15 16.84
CA ARG A 8 -55.09 -51.15 16.23
C ARG A 8 -54.63 -49.71 16.08
N VAL A 9 -53.53 -49.36 16.73
CA VAL A 9 -52.83 -48.08 16.54
C VAL A 9 -51.84 -48.27 15.39
N LEU A 10 -52.08 -47.51 14.32
CA LEU A 10 -51.09 -47.35 13.19
C LEU A 10 -50.07 -46.30 13.57
N ILE A 11 -48.84 -46.71 13.75
CA ILE A 11 -47.67 -45.79 13.93
C ILE A 11 -47.16 -45.45 12.53
N SER A 12 -47.43 -44.22 12.07
CA SER A 12 -46.82 -43.69 10.87
C SER A 12 -45.39 -43.22 11.21
N ALA A 13 -44.37 -43.92 10.71
CA ALA A 13 -42.98 -43.48 10.76
C ALA A 13 -42.77 -42.37 9.73
N GLY A 14 -42.73 -41.11 10.19
CA GLY A 14 -42.35 -39.97 9.37
C GLY A 14 -40.84 -39.96 9.19
N LEU A 15 -40.36 -40.14 7.97
CA LEU A 15 -38.96 -40.05 7.58
C LEU A 15 -38.57 -38.55 7.52
N LEU A 16 -37.89 -38.06 8.54
CA LEU A 16 -37.36 -36.69 8.58
C LEU A 16 -36.04 -36.64 7.79
N THR A 17 -36.09 -36.22 6.53
CA THR A 17 -34.93 -35.98 5.71
C THR A 17 -34.23 -34.68 6.17
N LEU A 18 -33.16 -34.81 6.95
CA LEU A 18 -32.26 -33.70 7.26
C LEU A 18 -31.48 -33.32 6.00
N VAL A 19 -31.88 -32.21 5.38
CA VAL A 19 -31.07 -31.55 4.33
C VAL A 19 -29.93 -30.86 5.04
N PHE A 20 -28.74 -31.47 5.06
CA PHE A 20 -27.51 -30.79 5.38
C PHE A 20 -27.21 -29.78 4.25
N ALA A 21 -27.56 -28.51 4.46
CA ALA A 21 -27.01 -27.40 3.68
C ALA A 21 -25.51 -27.34 3.97
N GLY A 22 -24.72 -27.95 3.11
CA GLY A 22 -23.26 -27.84 3.17
C GLY A 22 -22.88 -26.39 3.06
N VAL A 23 -22.39 -25.80 4.14
CA VAL A 23 -21.67 -24.54 4.12
C VAL A 23 -20.44 -24.79 3.27
N ARG A 24 -20.52 -24.42 1.98
CA ARG A 24 -19.34 -24.34 1.14
C ARG A 24 -18.48 -23.22 1.73
N ASN A 25 -17.47 -23.59 2.53
CA ASN A 25 -16.33 -22.74 2.77
C ASN A 25 -15.74 -22.45 1.37
N SER A 26 -16.13 -21.33 0.80
CA SER A 26 -15.40 -20.75 -0.32
C SER A 26 -14.02 -20.44 0.22
N ALA A 27 -13.05 -21.33 0.00
CA ALA A 27 -11.67 -20.99 0.17
C ALA A 27 -11.46 -19.75 -0.69
N ALA A 28 -11.23 -18.60 -0.05
CA ALA A 28 -10.83 -17.40 -0.75
C ALA A 28 -9.63 -17.82 -1.60
N ALA A 29 -9.75 -17.68 -2.92
CA ALA A 29 -8.63 -17.91 -3.81
C ALA A 29 -7.49 -17.03 -3.29
N ALA A 30 -6.38 -17.66 -2.90
CA ALA A 30 -5.21 -16.93 -2.44
C ALA A 30 -4.90 -15.85 -3.46
N ALA A 31 -4.73 -14.61 -2.99
CA ALA A 31 -4.29 -13.53 -3.86
C ALA A 31 -3.03 -14.03 -4.61
N PRO A 32 -2.89 -13.74 -5.91
CA PRO A 32 -1.71 -14.20 -6.63
C PRO A 32 -0.48 -13.65 -5.93
N GLU A 33 0.43 -14.55 -5.55
CA GLU A 33 1.71 -14.23 -4.94
C GLU A 33 2.45 -13.23 -5.83
N LEU A 34 2.89 -12.11 -5.25
CA LEU A 34 3.68 -11.13 -5.99
C LEU A 34 5.05 -11.72 -6.34
N LYS A 35 5.25 -12.04 -7.61
CA LYS A 35 6.57 -12.44 -8.09
C LYS A 35 7.38 -11.20 -8.44
N LEU A 36 8.38 -10.87 -7.62
CA LEU A 36 9.39 -9.87 -7.94
C LEU A 36 10.51 -10.51 -8.78
N GLU A 37 10.95 -9.79 -9.80
CA GLU A 37 12.03 -10.23 -10.70
C GLU A 37 13.31 -9.43 -10.44
N LYS A 38 14.46 -9.97 -10.85
CA LYS A 38 15.73 -9.27 -10.70
C LYS A 38 15.74 -7.97 -11.50
N GLY A 39 16.08 -6.87 -10.82
CA GLY A 39 16.12 -5.54 -11.40
C GLY A 39 14.76 -4.84 -11.47
N ASP A 40 13.72 -5.38 -10.84
CA ASP A 40 12.40 -4.70 -10.79
C ASP A 40 12.49 -3.32 -10.14
N HIS A 41 11.84 -2.38 -10.77
CA HIS A 41 11.57 -1.07 -10.21
C HIS A 41 10.15 -1.04 -9.59
N VAL A 42 10.09 -0.99 -8.26
CA VAL A 42 8.86 -0.97 -7.48
C VAL A 42 8.54 0.47 -7.09
N CYS A 43 7.46 1.01 -7.64
CA CYS A 43 7.02 2.37 -7.35
C CYS A 43 5.79 2.36 -6.44
N TYR A 44 5.79 3.18 -5.39
CA TYR A 44 4.61 3.40 -4.54
C TYR A 44 3.88 4.64 -5.01
N ILE A 45 2.56 4.54 -5.17
CA ILE A 45 1.68 5.68 -5.40
C ILE A 45 0.56 5.68 -4.36
N GLY A 46 0.05 6.84 -4.03
CA GLY A 46 -1.07 6.96 -3.10
C GLY A 46 -0.90 8.04 -2.05
N ASN A 47 -1.66 7.88 -0.99
CA ASN A 47 -1.87 8.85 0.06
C ASN A 47 -0.76 8.85 1.14
N THR A 48 -1.09 9.42 2.30
CA THR A 48 -0.19 9.58 3.44
C THR A 48 0.43 8.27 3.92
N LEU A 49 -0.27 7.13 3.84
CA LEU A 49 0.30 5.85 4.25
C LEU A 49 1.52 5.51 3.38
N ALA A 50 1.38 5.59 2.06
CA ALA A 50 2.49 5.38 1.13
C ALA A 50 3.62 6.39 1.37
N ASP A 51 3.29 7.70 1.43
CA ASP A 51 4.25 8.78 1.63
C ASP A 51 5.12 8.55 2.88
N ARG A 52 4.50 8.17 4.00
CA ARG A 52 5.22 7.99 5.27
C ARG A 52 6.07 6.73 5.34
N MET A 53 5.76 5.69 4.57
CA MET A 53 6.53 4.42 4.58
C MET A 53 8.01 4.62 4.30
N GLN A 54 8.38 5.60 3.45
CA GLN A 54 9.78 5.86 3.12
C GLN A 54 10.60 6.40 4.31
N HIS A 55 9.94 7.06 5.28
CA HIS A 55 10.59 7.59 6.48
C HIS A 55 10.85 6.51 7.55
N HIS A 56 10.19 5.36 7.41
CA HIS A 56 10.33 4.23 8.32
C HIS A 56 11.13 3.07 7.68
N GLY A 57 11.05 2.90 6.37
CA GLY A 57 11.84 1.97 5.57
C GLY A 57 11.53 0.48 5.76
N TRP A 58 10.60 0.09 6.64
CA TRP A 58 10.40 -1.30 7.05
C TRP A 58 9.95 -2.22 5.91
N LEU A 59 8.95 -1.83 5.11
CA LEU A 59 8.46 -2.66 4.02
C LEU A 59 9.55 -2.93 2.98
N GLU A 60 10.25 -1.89 2.57
CA GLU A 60 11.36 -1.98 1.62
C GLU A 60 12.48 -2.88 2.17
N THR A 61 12.83 -2.72 3.46
CA THR A 61 13.83 -3.56 4.14
C THR A 61 13.44 -5.03 4.09
N TYR A 62 12.20 -5.36 4.41
CA TYR A 62 11.73 -6.75 4.41
C TYR A 62 11.70 -7.36 3.00
N LEU A 63 11.34 -6.57 1.99
CA LEU A 63 11.35 -7.04 0.61
C LEU A 63 12.80 -7.26 0.11
N HIS A 64 13.75 -6.39 0.42
CA HIS A 64 15.16 -6.63 0.13
C HIS A 64 15.72 -7.85 0.87
N ALA A 65 15.35 -8.04 2.15
CA ALA A 65 15.76 -9.21 2.92
C ALA A 65 15.19 -10.52 2.36
N ALA A 66 13.98 -10.48 1.78
CA ALA A 66 13.35 -11.62 1.12
C ALA A 66 13.96 -11.94 -0.24
N TYR A 67 14.52 -10.94 -0.93
CA TYR A 67 15.07 -11.02 -2.29
C TYR A 67 16.50 -10.43 -2.38
N PRO A 68 17.49 -10.91 -1.60
CA PRO A 68 18.78 -10.25 -1.46
C PRO A 68 19.58 -10.15 -2.77
N GLY A 69 19.35 -11.06 -3.72
CA GLY A 69 20.07 -11.10 -5.01
C GLY A 69 19.32 -10.43 -6.17
N HIS A 70 18.14 -9.81 -5.91
CA HIS A 70 17.29 -9.30 -6.99
C HIS A 70 17.63 -7.87 -7.44
N GLU A 71 18.46 -7.14 -6.69
CA GLU A 71 18.83 -5.76 -7.07
C GLU A 71 17.60 -4.88 -7.32
N LEU A 72 16.58 -4.99 -6.44
CA LEU A 72 15.33 -4.25 -6.56
C LEU A 72 15.57 -2.74 -6.38
N VAL A 73 14.84 -1.93 -7.11
CA VAL A 73 14.85 -0.47 -6.97
C VAL A 73 13.51 0.00 -6.43
N PHE A 74 13.49 0.67 -5.30
CA PHE A 74 12.26 1.23 -4.73
C PHE A 74 12.21 2.74 -4.87
N ARG A 75 11.07 3.25 -5.37
CA ARG A 75 10.81 4.70 -5.53
C ARG A 75 9.44 5.04 -4.97
N ASN A 76 9.41 5.78 -3.88
CA ASN A 76 8.17 6.22 -3.28
C ASN A 76 7.69 7.52 -3.95
N LEU A 77 6.58 7.43 -4.68
CA LEU A 77 5.87 8.54 -5.33
C LEU A 77 4.59 8.91 -4.56
N GLY A 78 4.40 8.37 -3.36
CA GLY A 78 3.30 8.70 -2.48
C GLY A 78 3.34 10.18 -2.07
N PHE A 79 2.19 10.75 -1.82
CA PHE A 79 2.07 12.14 -1.39
C PHE A 79 0.91 12.29 -0.43
N SER A 80 1.19 12.86 0.74
CA SER A 80 0.16 13.06 1.78
C SER A 80 -1.03 13.84 1.23
N GLY A 81 -2.24 13.32 1.47
CA GLY A 81 -3.49 13.90 1.00
C GLY A 81 -3.91 13.52 -0.42
N ASP A 82 -3.11 12.74 -1.16
CA ASP A 82 -3.53 12.26 -2.48
C ASP A 82 -4.76 11.36 -2.39
N THR A 83 -5.65 11.56 -3.35
CA THR A 83 -6.75 10.66 -3.69
C THR A 83 -6.62 10.21 -5.16
N LEU A 84 -7.51 9.33 -5.62
CA LEU A 84 -7.53 8.92 -7.02
C LEU A 84 -7.65 10.11 -7.98
N LYS A 85 -8.41 11.14 -7.59
CA LYS A 85 -8.71 12.34 -8.41
C LYS A 85 -7.92 13.58 -8.02
N THR A 86 -7.66 13.75 -6.75
CA THR A 86 -7.04 14.99 -6.24
C THR A 86 -5.59 14.74 -5.92
N ARG A 87 -4.72 15.38 -6.67
CA ARG A 87 -3.26 15.32 -6.50
C ARG A 87 -2.70 16.72 -6.62
N THR A 88 -2.58 17.39 -5.47
CA THR A 88 -2.08 18.77 -5.45
C THR A 88 -0.57 18.79 -5.59
N ARG A 89 -0.09 19.41 -6.66
CA ARG A 89 1.35 19.56 -6.97
C ARG A 89 1.65 20.99 -7.39
N SER A 90 2.89 21.38 -7.26
CA SER A 90 3.39 22.63 -7.87
C SER A 90 3.29 22.57 -9.40
N ASN A 91 3.15 23.74 -10.03
CA ASN A 91 3.18 23.82 -11.49
C ASN A 91 4.47 23.17 -12.04
N ASN A 92 4.35 22.48 -13.17
CA ASN A 92 5.47 21.80 -13.83
C ASN A 92 6.14 20.68 -13.02
N PHE A 93 5.52 20.19 -11.95
CA PHE A 93 6.05 19.04 -11.17
C PHE A 93 6.10 17.75 -12.01
N GLY A 94 5.21 17.64 -12.98
CA GLY A 94 5.00 16.44 -13.77
C GLY A 94 3.82 15.59 -13.28
N SER A 95 3.25 14.82 -14.20
CA SER A 95 2.17 13.89 -13.91
C SER A 95 2.70 12.61 -13.23
N GLN A 96 1.80 11.82 -12.63
CA GLN A 96 2.16 10.50 -12.09
C GLN A 96 2.77 9.60 -13.17
N ASP A 97 2.22 9.62 -14.39
CA ASP A 97 2.71 8.79 -15.50
C ASP A 97 4.12 9.19 -15.94
N GLN A 98 4.43 10.49 -15.94
CA GLN A 98 5.78 10.96 -16.23
C GLN A 98 6.78 10.47 -15.18
N TRP A 99 6.40 10.46 -13.90
CA TRP A 99 7.24 9.94 -12.83
C TRP A 99 7.40 8.42 -12.89
N LEU A 100 6.31 7.66 -13.11
CA LEU A 100 6.37 6.21 -13.29
C LEU A 100 7.25 5.84 -14.50
N SER A 101 7.17 6.61 -15.60
CA SER A 101 8.01 6.42 -16.79
C SER A 101 9.47 6.76 -16.51
N LYS A 102 9.73 7.85 -15.79
CA LYS A 102 11.09 8.24 -15.39
C LYS A 102 11.75 7.15 -14.55
N GLU A 103 11.01 6.61 -13.61
CA GLU A 103 11.49 5.55 -12.71
C GLU A 103 11.35 4.14 -13.32
N LYS A 104 10.87 4.02 -14.57
CA LYS A 104 10.75 2.75 -15.32
C LYS A 104 9.99 1.67 -14.54
N ALA A 105 8.86 2.03 -13.95
CA ALA A 105 8.11 1.16 -13.04
C ALA A 105 7.75 -0.19 -13.67
N ASP A 106 8.19 -1.29 -13.03
CA ASP A 106 7.82 -2.67 -13.33
C ASP A 106 6.68 -3.15 -12.44
N VAL A 107 6.64 -2.64 -11.21
CA VAL A 107 5.63 -2.95 -10.21
C VAL A 107 5.12 -1.63 -9.60
N VAL A 108 3.80 -1.51 -9.45
CA VAL A 108 3.19 -0.33 -8.83
C VAL A 108 2.34 -0.75 -7.63
N PHE A 109 2.70 -0.25 -6.46
CA PHE A 109 1.97 -0.40 -5.21
C PHE A 109 1.03 0.79 -5.03
N CYS A 110 -0.29 0.53 -4.97
CA CYS A 110 -1.33 1.55 -4.96
C CYS A 110 -2.00 1.63 -3.59
N PHE A 111 -1.87 2.77 -2.89
CA PHE A 111 -2.41 3.01 -1.55
C PHE A 111 -3.46 4.13 -1.58
N PHE A 112 -4.71 3.78 -1.86
CA PHE A 112 -5.84 4.71 -1.94
C PHE A 112 -7.01 4.23 -1.08
N GLY A 113 -8.06 5.04 -0.97
CA GLY A 113 -9.30 4.68 -0.29
C GLY A 113 -9.51 5.36 1.06
N TYR A 114 -8.44 5.79 1.76
CA TYR A 114 -8.61 6.43 3.07
C TYR A 114 -9.25 7.82 2.95
N GLY A 115 -8.71 8.67 2.08
CA GLY A 115 -9.25 10.02 1.84
C GLY A 115 -10.62 9.96 1.20
N GLU A 116 -10.82 9.04 0.28
CA GLU A 116 -12.10 8.83 -0.40
C GLU A 116 -13.20 8.35 0.54
N ALA A 117 -12.85 7.56 1.57
CA ALA A 117 -13.81 7.08 2.58
C ALA A 117 -14.47 8.20 3.40
N LEU A 118 -13.89 9.40 3.43
CA LEU A 118 -14.53 10.57 4.02
C LEU A 118 -15.81 10.99 3.27
N GLY A 119 -15.99 10.56 2.02
CA GLY A 119 -17.23 10.73 1.26
C GLY A 119 -18.39 9.85 1.71
N GLY A 120 -18.18 8.97 2.69
CA GLY A 120 -19.19 8.07 3.25
C GLY A 120 -19.75 7.07 2.25
N PRO A 121 -20.89 6.42 2.57
CA PRO A 121 -21.47 5.37 1.72
C PRO A 121 -21.86 5.85 0.32
N GLY A 122 -22.27 7.11 0.17
CA GLY A 122 -22.67 7.70 -1.11
C GLY A 122 -21.51 7.85 -2.11
N GLY A 123 -20.25 7.85 -1.64
CA GLY A 123 -19.08 7.98 -2.47
C GLY A 123 -18.57 6.66 -3.08
N VAL A 124 -19.01 5.50 -2.57
CA VAL A 124 -18.47 4.17 -2.92
C VAL A 124 -18.54 3.89 -4.42
N GLY A 125 -19.69 4.09 -5.07
CA GLY A 125 -19.85 3.80 -6.50
C GLY A 125 -18.95 4.66 -7.39
N GLY A 126 -18.79 5.95 -7.03
CA GLY A 126 -17.84 6.85 -7.70
C GLY A 126 -16.40 6.40 -7.55
N PHE A 127 -16.03 5.99 -6.34
CA PHE A 127 -14.70 5.46 -6.02
C PHE A 127 -14.38 4.18 -6.81
N GLU A 128 -15.31 3.21 -6.87
CA GLU A 128 -15.14 1.97 -7.66
C GLU A 128 -14.87 2.27 -9.14
N LYS A 129 -15.63 3.20 -9.72
CA LYS A 129 -15.43 3.65 -11.11
C LYS A 129 -14.04 4.27 -11.30
N ASP A 130 -13.62 5.14 -10.39
CA ASP A 130 -12.35 5.85 -10.47
C ASP A 130 -11.16 4.90 -10.28
N LEU A 131 -11.26 3.97 -9.33
CA LEU A 131 -10.25 2.94 -9.11
C LEU A 131 -10.12 2.00 -10.31
N GLY A 132 -11.25 1.55 -10.86
CA GLY A 132 -11.26 0.75 -12.09
C GLY A 132 -10.61 1.47 -13.26
N GLY A 133 -10.92 2.74 -13.47
CA GLY A 133 -10.32 3.58 -14.50
C GLY A 133 -8.82 3.78 -14.32
N MET A 134 -8.35 3.97 -13.07
CA MET A 134 -6.91 4.05 -12.77
C MET A 134 -6.20 2.73 -13.12
N ILE A 135 -6.75 1.60 -12.72
CA ILE A 135 -6.17 0.28 -13.02
C ILE A 135 -6.06 0.06 -14.53
N ASP A 136 -7.15 0.33 -15.27
CA ASP A 136 -7.14 0.20 -16.74
C ASP A 136 -6.08 1.10 -17.36
N SER A 137 -6.03 2.36 -16.97
CA SER A 137 -5.03 3.32 -17.47
C SER A 137 -3.60 2.90 -17.18
N LEU A 138 -3.31 2.29 -16.01
CA LEU A 138 -1.97 1.79 -15.70
C LEU A 138 -1.61 0.56 -16.54
N HIS A 139 -2.56 -0.35 -16.78
CA HIS A 139 -2.34 -1.55 -17.59
C HIS A 139 -2.11 -1.27 -19.07
N GLU A 140 -2.60 -0.14 -19.58
CA GLU A 140 -2.37 0.27 -20.97
C GLU A 140 -0.94 0.81 -21.23
N LYS A 141 -0.18 1.06 -20.15
CA LYS A 141 1.12 1.74 -20.23
C LYS A 141 2.28 0.79 -20.04
N LYS A 142 3.40 1.16 -20.64
CA LYS A 142 4.68 0.44 -20.52
C LYS A 142 5.74 1.41 -19.96
N PHE A 143 5.68 1.67 -18.67
CA PHE A 143 6.59 2.63 -18.03
C PHE A 143 8.06 2.24 -18.16
N ASN A 144 8.35 0.94 -18.14
CA ASN A 144 9.69 0.37 -18.37
C ASN A 144 10.07 0.25 -19.87
N GLY A 145 9.17 0.63 -20.79
CA GLY A 145 9.34 0.49 -22.23
C GLY A 145 9.11 -0.93 -22.77
N LYS A 146 8.78 -1.92 -21.94
CA LYS A 146 8.69 -3.36 -22.32
C LYS A 146 7.30 -3.92 -22.08
N SER A 147 6.78 -3.82 -20.86
CA SER A 147 5.54 -4.47 -20.41
C SER A 147 4.67 -3.53 -19.60
N ALA A 148 3.38 -3.88 -19.46
CA ALA A 148 2.52 -3.27 -18.47
C ALA A 148 3.04 -3.56 -17.06
N PRO A 149 2.87 -2.63 -16.09
CA PRO A 149 3.31 -2.87 -14.72
C PRO A 149 2.45 -3.94 -14.03
N ARG A 150 3.07 -4.70 -13.14
CA ARG A 150 2.33 -5.53 -12.18
C ARG A 150 1.79 -4.63 -11.09
N LEU A 151 0.49 -4.71 -10.83
CA LEU A 151 -0.20 -3.85 -9.87
C LEU A 151 -0.51 -4.62 -8.59
N VAL A 152 -0.29 -3.96 -7.46
CA VAL A 152 -0.79 -4.39 -6.15
C VAL A 152 -1.59 -3.24 -5.55
N VAL A 153 -2.84 -3.50 -5.23
CA VAL A 153 -3.73 -2.50 -4.63
C VAL A 153 -3.97 -2.87 -3.18
N PHE A 154 -3.68 -1.93 -2.30
CA PHE A 154 -3.85 -2.09 -0.87
C PHE A 154 -5.12 -1.39 -0.40
N SER A 155 -5.86 -2.02 0.51
CA SER A 155 -6.92 -1.31 1.24
C SER A 155 -6.33 -0.26 2.18
N PRO A 156 -7.13 0.71 2.65
CA PRO A 156 -6.71 1.57 3.75
C PRO A 156 -6.50 0.73 5.03
N ILE A 157 -5.70 1.26 5.96
CA ILE A 157 -5.66 0.76 7.34
C ILE A 157 -6.90 1.25 8.11
N ALA A 158 -7.24 0.57 9.19
CA ALA A 158 -8.29 1.03 10.10
C ALA A 158 -7.85 2.27 10.87
N HIS A 159 -8.82 2.98 11.44
CA HIS A 159 -8.60 4.03 12.42
C HIS A 159 -8.45 3.40 13.81
N GLU A 160 -7.33 3.65 14.48
CA GLU A 160 -7.05 3.18 15.84
C GLU A 160 -7.76 4.06 16.87
N ASP A 161 -8.49 3.46 17.80
CA ASP A 161 -9.05 4.16 18.95
C ASP A 161 -7.98 4.33 20.03
N LEU A 162 -7.47 5.54 20.17
CA LEU A 162 -6.44 5.89 21.14
C LEU A 162 -7.00 6.13 22.56
N LYS A 163 -8.30 5.94 22.79
CA LYS A 163 -8.98 6.25 24.05
C LYS A 163 -8.73 7.69 24.53
N SER A 164 -8.55 8.60 23.59
CA SER A 164 -8.27 10.01 23.84
C SER A 164 -9.58 10.80 23.96
N HIS A 165 -9.62 11.75 24.90
CA HIS A 165 -10.75 12.67 25.01
C HIS A 165 -10.74 13.81 23.98
N VAL A 166 -9.65 13.97 23.23
CA VAL A 166 -9.50 15.04 22.21
C VAL A 166 -9.40 14.50 20.79
N LEU A 167 -9.30 13.18 20.62
CA LEU A 167 -9.26 12.56 19.30
C LEU A 167 -10.49 11.68 19.09
N PRO A 168 -11.00 11.56 17.86
CA PRO A 168 -12.12 10.67 17.58
C PRO A 168 -11.73 9.20 17.83
N ASP A 169 -12.69 8.39 18.24
CA ASP A 169 -12.52 6.95 18.46
C ASP A 169 -12.42 6.14 17.17
N GLY A 170 -12.67 6.76 16.03
CA GLY A 170 -12.60 6.14 14.73
C GLY A 170 -13.78 5.24 14.36
N SER A 171 -14.80 5.08 15.23
CA SER A 171 -15.90 4.14 14.98
C SER A 171 -16.66 4.43 13.69
N GLU A 172 -17.05 5.68 13.44
CA GLU A 172 -17.73 6.09 12.20
C GLU A 172 -16.79 6.01 10.99
N ASN A 173 -15.53 6.41 11.15
CA ASN A 173 -14.55 6.32 10.07
C ASN A 173 -14.33 4.85 9.67
N ASN A 174 -14.24 3.95 10.63
CA ASN A 174 -14.08 2.52 10.37
C ASN A 174 -15.28 1.88 9.65
N LYS A 175 -16.50 2.37 9.85
CA LYS A 175 -17.66 1.94 9.06
C LYS A 175 -17.46 2.29 7.58
N ASN A 176 -17.06 3.52 7.31
CA ASN A 176 -16.78 3.95 5.94
C ASN A 176 -15.58 3.22 5.33
N LEU A 177 -14.48 3.11 6.07
CA LEU A 177 -13.27 2.40 5.62
C LEU A 177 -13.57 0.94 5.24
N ALA A 178 -14.45 0.26 5.98
CA ALA A 178 -14.90 -1.09 5.63
C ALA A 178 -15.57 -1.14 4.25
N LEU A 179 -16.49 -0.21 3.96
CA LEU A 179 -17.18 -0.13 2.66
C LEU A 179 -16.19 0.09 1.50
N TYR A 180 -15.19 0.95 1.69
CA TYR A 180 -14.18 1.21 0.67
C TYR A 180 -13.18 0.07 0.53
N THR A 181 -12.86 -0.63 1.62
CA THR A 181 -12.07 -1.88 1.57
C THR A 181 -12.76 -2.95 0.71
N GLU A 182 -14.06 -3.20 0.95
CA GLU A 182 -14.86 -4.12 0.15
C GLU A 182 -14.96 -3.67 -1.32
N ALA A 183 -15.07 -2.37 -1.56
CA ALA A 183 -15.10 -1.80 -2.91
C ALA A 183 -13.78 -2.07 -3.66
N ILE A 184 -12.63 -1.86 -2.99
CA ILE A 184 -11.31 -2.17 -3.56
C ILE A 184 -11.22 -3.66 -3.91
N GLU A 185 -11.62 -4.55 -3.01
CA GLU A 185 -11.60 -5.99 -3.25
C GLU A 185 -12.44 -6.37 -4.48
N ARG A 186 -13.68 -5.85 -4.57
CA ARG A 186 -14.55 -6.10 -5.72
C ARG A 186 -13.93 -5.65 -7.04
N VAL A 187 -13.37 -4.44 -7.07
CA VAL A 187 -12.72 -3.90 -8.28
C VAL A 187 -11.49 -4.72 -8.65
N CYS A 188 -10.61 -5.02 -7.69
CA CYS A 188 -9.41 -5.83 -7.93
C CYS A 188 -9.75 -7.23 -8.45
N LYS A 189 -10.77 -7.86 -7.89
CA LYS A 189 -11.27 -9.17 -8.36
C LYS A 189 -11.76 -9.09 -9.81
N ALA A 190 -12.56 -8.06 -10.13
CA ALA A 190 -13.08 -7.86 -11.49
C ALA A 190 -11.97 -7.58 -12.51
N LYS A 191 -10.94 -6.82 -12.10
CA LYS A 191 -9.79 -6.44 -12.94
C LYS A 191 -8.64 -7.46 -12.90
N LYS A 192 -8.74 -8.51 -12.09
CA LYS A 192 -7.70 -9.56 -11.90
C LYS A 192 -6.36 -8.97 -11.44
N VAL A 193 -6.40 -8.01 -10.53
CA VAL A 193 -5.24 -7.34 -9.93
C VAL A 193 -5.04 -7.87 -8.51
N THR A 194 -3.78 -7.98 -8.10
CA THR A 194 -3.43 -8.37 -6.74
C THR A 194 -4.01 -7.38 -5.73
N TYR A 195 -4.78 -7.89 -4.77
CA TYR A 195 -5.37 -7.14 -3.67
C TYR A 195 -4.75 -7.57 -2.35
N VAL A 196 -4.45 -6.60 -1.48
CA VAL A 196 -3.97 -6.85 -0.12
C VAL A 196 -4.86 -6.09 0.86
N ASP A 197 -5.55 -6.82 1.72
CA ASP A 197 -6.31 -6.24 2.82
C ASP A 197 -5.35 -5.76 3.92
N LEU A 198 -5.42 -4.47 4.25
CA LEU A 198 -4.73 -3.87 5.40
C LEU A 198 -5.72 -3.49 6.51
N PHE A 199 -7.01 -3.35 6.19
CA PHE A 199 -8.03 -2.91 7.13
C PHE A 199 -8.25 -3.92 8.26
N SER A 200 -8.53 -5.17 7.91
CA SER A 200 -8.80 -6.21 8.91
C SER A 200 -7.56 -6.57 9.73
N PRO A 201 -6.36 -6.74 9.15
CA PRO A 201 -5.14 -6.95 9.92
C PRO A 201 -4.79 -5.78 10.84
N SER A 202 -4.91 -4.52 10.40
CA SER A 202 -4.59 -3.38 11.26
C SER A 202 -5.50 -3.29 12.48
N LYS A 203 -6.79 -3.62 12.35
CA LYS A 203 -7.69 -3.74 13.51
C LYS A 203 -7.21 -4.79 14.53
N LYS A 204 -6.72 -5.93 14.04
CA LYS A 204 -6.18 -6.99 14.90
C LYS A 204 -4.88 -6.53 15.58
N LEU A 205 -3.99 -5.85 14.85
CA LEU A 205 -2.78 -5.28 15.41
C LEU A 205 -3.10 -4.28 16.53
N TYR A 206 -4.02 -3.33 16.30
CA TYR A 206 -4.42 -2.34 17.31
C TYR A 206 -5.02 -2.99 18.56
N ALA A 207 -5.85 -4.03 18.37
CA ALA A 207 -6.44 -4.74 19.52
C ALA A 207 -5.43 -5.55 20.34
N ALA A 208 -4.34 -6.02 19.72
CA ALA A 208 -3.29 -6.80 20.38
C ALA A 208 -2.15 -5.94 20.96
N ALA A 209 -2.01 -4.70 20.49
CA ALA A 209 -0.92 -3.83 20.85
C ALA A 209 -1.01 -3.36 22.33
N LYS A 210 0.11 -3.36 23.03
CA LYS A 210 0.21 -2.84 24.41
C LYS A 210 0.32 -1.32 24.46
N THR A 211 0.78 -0.72 23.39
CA THR A 211 0.93 0.73 23.21
C THR A 211 0.35 1.11 21.85
N PRO A 212 -0.17 2.34 21.70
CA PRO A 212 -0.71 2.79 20.41
C PRO A 212 0.27 2.60 19.27
N LEU A 213 -0.22 2.11 18.14
CA LEU A 213 0.57 1.96 16.92
C LEU A 213 0.55 3.21 16.05
N THR A 214 -0.37 4.14 16.32
CA THR A 214 -0.51 5.42 15.61
C THR A 214 -0.32 6.60 16.56
N MET A 215 0.04 7.76 16.02
CA MET A 215 0.16 9.00 16.79
C MET A 215 -1.18 9.70 17.01
N ASN A 216 -2.18 9.45 16.15
CA ASN A 216 -3.45 10.18 16.13
C ASN A 216 -4.63 9.34 15.60
N GLY A 217 -4.53 8.02 15.69
CA GLY A 217 -5.52 7.07 15.16
C GLY A 217 -5.34 6.72 13.68
N ILE A 218 -4.53 7.47 12.93
CA ILE A 218 -4.41 7.34 11.47
C ILE A 218 -2.96 7.11 11.02
N HIS A 219 -2.02 7.86 11.59
CA HIS A 219 -0.64 7.88 11.13
C HIS A 219 0.22 6.98 12.02
N LEU A 220 0.71 5.90 11.45
CA LEU A 220 1.54 4.93 12.14
C LEU A 220 2.84 5.54 12.69
N LEU A 221 3.18 5.16 13.91
CA LEU A 221 4.49 5.35 14.52
C LEU A 221 5.51 4.37 13.88
N ASP A 222 6.79 4.46 14.26
CA ASP A 222 7.82 3.59 13.68
C ASP A 222 7.52 2.10 13.92
N HIS A 223 7.20 1.71 15.14
CA HIS A 223 6.83 0.34 15.46
C HIS A 223 5.52 -0.09 14.80
N GLY A 224 4.54 0.81 14.65
CA GLY A 224 3.31 0.52 13.89
C GLY A 224 3.59 0.27 12.40
N ASN A 225 4.52 1.04 11.80
CA ASN A 225 4.98 0.78 10.43
C ASN A 225 5.70 -0.56 10.31
N LYS A 226 6.48 -0.95 11.33
CA LYS A 226 7.15 -2.27 11.38
C LYS A 226 6.13 -3.41 11.36
N GLU A 227 5.13 -3.36 12.23
CA GLU A 227 4.08 -4.36 12.30
C GLU A 227 3.30 -4.45 10.99
N LEU A 228 2.88 -3.32 10.43
CA LEU A 228 2.17 -3.29 9.15
C LEU A 228 3.04 -3.81 8.01
N ALA A 229 4.33 -3.48 7.98
CA ALA A 229 5.26 -3.99 6.96
C ALA A 229 5.39 -5.51 7.04
N GLY A 230 5.36 -6.10 8.23
CA GLY A 230 5.30 -7.55 8.44
C GLY A 230 4.06 -8.16 7.81
N VAL A 231 2.89 -7.59 8.08
CA VAL A 231 1.60 -8.01 7.48
C VAL A 231 1.65 -7.95 5.95
N ILE A 232 2.13 -6.84 5.40
CA ILE A 232 2.22 -6.67 3.94
C ILE A 232 3.18 -7.72 3.35
N THR A 233 4.33 -7.93 3.97
CA THR A 233 5.33 -8.90 3.50
C THR A 233 4.76 -10.32 3.49
N GLU A 234 4.07 -10.72 4.56
CA GLU A 234 3.42 -12.03 4.65
C GLU A 234 2.33 -12.18 3.59
N ALA A 235 1.49 -11.16 3.40
CA ALA A 235 0.44 -11.19 2.39
C ALA A 235 0.97 -11.27 0.96
N LEU A 236 2.10 -10.62 0.66
CA LEU A 236 2.70 -10.60 -0.67
C LEU A 236 3.51 -11.86 -0.98
N LEU A 237 4.18 -12.43 0.02
CA LEU A 237 5.20 -13.47 -0.18
C LEU A 237 4.81 -14.84 0.40
N GLY A 238 3.66 -14.93 1.08
CA GLY A 238 3.21 -16.16 1.75
C GLY A 238 4.11 -16.60 2.91
N LYS A 239 5.01 -15.74 3.40
CA LYS A 239 5.94 -16.02 4.49
C LYS A 239 6.17 -14.80 5.35
N ALA A 240 6.43 -15.03 6.65
CA ALA A 240 6.72 -13.97 7.60
C ALA A 240 7.99 -13.18 7.19
N ALA A 241 7.99 -11.88 7.51
CA ALA A 241 9.15 -11.04 7.34
C ALA A 241 10.32 -11.54 8.21
N LYS A 242 11.53 -11.51 7.64
CA LYS A 242 12.74 -11.87 8.37
C LYS A 242 13.22 -10.64 9.16
N ASP A 243 13.35 -10.79 10.45
CA ASP A 243 13.83 -9.73 11.36
C ASP A 243 15.01 -10.27 12.17
N ASP A 244 16.21 -10.06 11.68
CA ASP A 244 17.46 -10.54 12.28
C ASP A 244 18.48 -9.41 12.44
N ALA A 245 19.68 -9.76 12.88
CA ALA A 245 20.76 -8.79 13.12
C ALA A 245 21.17 -8.00 11.85
N ASN A 246 20.94 -8.55 10.66
CA ASN A 246 21.20 -7.85 9.40
C ASN A 246 20.09 -6.87 9.02
N THR A 247 18.87 -7.11 9.49
CA THR A 247 17.70 -6.27 9.19
C THR A 247 17.91 -4.82 9.63
N ALA A 248 18.51 -4.60 10.81
CA ALA A 248 18.79 -3.26 11.30
C ALA A 248 19.76 -2.49 10.37
N LYS A 249 20.86 -3.12 9.96
CA LYS A 249 21.84 -2.55 9.03
C LYS A 249 21.24 -2.27 7.65
N LEU A 250 20.44 -3.22 7.17
CA LEU A 250 19.75 -3.08 5.90
C LEU A 250 18.78 -1.90 5.93
N ARG A 251 18.03 -1.75 7.05
CA ARG A 251 17.13 -0.62 7.24
C ARG A 251 17.87 0.72 7.25
N GLU A 252 19.03 0.81 7.89
CA GLU A 252 19.86 2.03 7.87
C GLU A 252 20.22 2.42 6.43
N ALA A 253 20.67 1.48 5.62
CA ALA A 253 20.98 1.71 4.21
C ALA A 253 19.74 2.13 3.40
N VAL A 254 18.59 1.50 3.66
CA VAL A 254 17.29 1.86 3.04
C VAL A 254 16.88 3.28 3.43
N LEU A 255 16.99 3.66 4.70
CA LEU A 255 16.64 5.00 5.17
C LEU A 255 17.56 6.07 4.57
N GLU A 256 18.84 5.81 4.45
CA GLU A 256 19.79 6.73 3.78
C GLU A 256 19.41 6.93 2.30
N LYS A 257 19.14 5.84 1.58
CA LYS A 257 18.67 5.92 0.20
C LYS A 257 17.34 6.70 0.10
N ASN A 258 16.39 6.42 0.98
CA ASN A 258 15.09 7.08 1.01
C ASN A 258 15.21 8.59 1.29
N HIS A 259 16.18 9.02 2.12
CA HIS A 259 16.44 10.44 2.36
C HIS A 259 16.82 11.17 1.06
N HIS A 260 17.73 10.60 0.26
CA HIS A 260 18.12 11.20 -1.02
C HIS A 260 16.96 11.18 -2.03
N TRP A 261 16.21 10.07 -2.10
CA TRP A 261 15.05 9.98 -2.97
C TRP A 261 13.96 10.97 -2.56
N PHE A 262 13.65 11.08 -1.27
CA PHE A 262 12.67 12.06 -0.77
C PHE A 262 13.07 13.48 -1.15
N SER A 263 14.33 13.85 -0.95
CA SER A 263 14.84 15.18 -1.32
C SER A 263 14.74 15.42 -2.82
N ARG A 264 14.93 14.38 -3.65
CA ARG A 264 14.75 14.44 -5.10
C ARG A 264 13.29 14.63 -5.50
N TYR A 265 12.40 13.84 -4.94
CA TYR A 265 10.99 13.81 -5.36
C TYR A 265 10.16 14.92 -4.72
N ARG A 266 10.31 15.14 -3.43
CA ARG A 266 9.51 16.12 -2.68
C ARG A 266 10.04 17.53 -2.78
N VAL A 267 11.29 17.72 -3.08
CA VAL A 267 11.98 19.01 -3.21
C VAL A 267 11.57 20.01 -2.13
N VAL A 268 12.43 20.24 -1.14
CA VAL A 268 12.11 21.04 0.06
C VAL A 268 11.61 22.45 -0.31
N ASP A 269 12.11 23.03 -1.40
CA ASP A 269 11.66 24.33 -1.94
C ASP A 269 11.14 24.19 -3.38
N GLY A 270 10.02 23.48 -3.53
CA GLY A 270 9.38 23.29 -4.83
C GLY A 270 8.93 24.59 -5.51
N TYR A 271 8.76 25.69 -4.75
CA TYR A 271 8.40 26.99 -5.30
C TYR A 271 9.52 27.61 -6.12
N ASN A 272 10.79 27.37 -5.76
CA ASN A 272 11.96 27.79 -6.56
C ASN A 272 12.16 26.92 -7.81
N VAL A 273 11.71 25.67 -7.81
CA VAL A 273 11.88 24.75 -8.96
C VAL A 273 10.71 24.83 -9.93
N TYR A 274 9.50 24.76 -9.41
CA TYR A 274 8.27 24.58 -10.18
C TYR A 274 7.32 25.78 -10.11
N GLY A 275 7.46 26.64 -9.11
CA GLY A 275 6.56 27.73 -8.81
C GLY A 275 7.04 29.09 -9.31
N GLY A 276 6.49 30.16 -8.70
CA GLY A 276 6.68 31.54 -9.15
C GLY A 276 8.11 32.06 -9.11
N ARG A 277 8.94 31.53 -8.21
CA ARG A 277 10.36 31.92 -8.10
C ARG A 277 11.30 31.18 -9.06
N SER A 278 10.80 30.20 -9.81
CA SER A 278 11.61 29.40 -10.73
C SER A 278 12.33 30.23 -11.80
N ARG A 279 11.77 31.38 -12.17
CA ARG A 279 12.29 32.27 -13.20
C ARG A 279 13.27 33.34 -12.69
N LEU A 280 13.43 33.47 -11.36
CA LEU A 280 14.42 34.41 -10.80
C LEU A 280 15.81 34.02 -11.30
N ASN A 281 16.49 35.00 -11.83
CA ASN A 281 17.77 34.80 -12.49
C ASN A 281 18.90 35.48 -11.71
N TRP A 282 20.06 34.81 -11.61
CA TRP A 282 21.28 35.33 -11.07
C TRP A 282 22.44 34.87 -11.94
N HIS A 283 23.26 35.79 -12.41
CA HIS A 283 24.39 35.50 -13.30
C HIS A 283 24.04 34.62 -14.52
N GLY A 284 22.89 34.86 -15.15
CA GLY A 284 22.47 34.15 -16.35
C GLY A 284 21.85 32.77 -16.10
N GLN A 285 21.68 32.33 -14.84
CA GLN A 285 21.04 31.06 -14.48
C GLN A 285 19.77 31.34 -13.69
N SER A 286 18.69 30.63 -14.05
CA SER A 286 17.46 30.70 -13.27
C SER A 286 17.51 29.77 -12.04
N ASN A 287 16.73 30.08 -11.01
CA ASN A 287 16.59 29.17 -9.87
C ASN A 287 16.23 27.75 -10.32
N ALA A 288 15.31 27.63 -11.29
CA ALA A 288 14.92 26.33 -11.82
C ALA A 288 16.07 25.57 -12.45
N ASP A 289 16.97 26.24 -13.16
CA ASP A 289 18.11 25.58 -13.82
C ASP A 289 19.13 25.08 -12.78
N VAL A 290 19.44 25.89 -11.79
CA VAL A 290 20.36 25.50 -10.69
C VAL A 290 19.77 24.32 -9.91
N MET A 291 18.52 24.44 -9.47
CA MET A 291 17.86 23.40 -8.67
C MET A 291 17.65 22.10 -9.44
N ARG A 292 17.38 22.14 -10.75
CA ARG A 292 17.31 20.92 -11.57
C ARG A 292 18.63 20.17 -11.61
N ARG A 293 19.76 20.89 -11.67
CA ARG A 293 21.08 20.24 -11.59
C ARG A 293 21.31 19.58 -10.24
N GLU A 294 20.91 20.22 -9.14
CA GLU A 294 20.99 19.60 -7.82
C GLU A 294 20.09 18.36 -7.71
N MET A 295 18.89 18.40 -8.30
CA MET A 295 18.01 17.24 -8.35
C MET A 295 18.57 16.08 -9.18
N GLU A 296 19.31 16.36 -10.28
CA GLU A 296 20.03 15.33 -11.03
C GLU A 296 21.11 14.65 -10.17
N ILE A 297 21.78 15.41 -9.30
CA ILE A 297 22.73 14.85 -8.33
C ILE A 297 22.02 13.91 -7.36
N PHE A 298 20.82 14.28 -6.85
CA PHE A 298 20.03 13.40 -6.00
C PHE A 298 19.57 12.11 -6.70
N ASP A 299 19.26 12.15 -8.00
CA ASP A 299 18.98 10.95 -8.79
C ASP A 299 20.21 10.00 -8.77
N ILE A 300 21.41 10.53 -8.98
CA ILE A 300 22.67 9.77 -8.94
C ILE A 300 22.95 9.23 -7.52
N MET A 301 22.74 10.06 -6.50
CA MET A 301 22.97 9.69 -5.11
C MET A 301 22.01 8.55 -4.69
N ALA A 302 20.73 8.63 -5.03
CA ALA A 302 19.76 7.57 -4.76
C ALA A 302 20.17 6.26 -5.45
N ALA A 303 20.54 6.31 -6.74
CA ALA A 303 20.99 5.13 -7.48
C ALA A 303 22.28 4.51 -6.92
N ASN A 304 23.21 5.31 -6.40
CA ASN A 304 24.40 4.79 -5.73
C ASN A 304 24.06 4.11 -4.39
N ARG A 305 23.07 4.66 -3.63
CA ARG A 305 22.60 4.05 -2.37
C ARG A 305 21.82 2.76 -2.61
N ASP A 306 21.11 2.62 -3.74
CA ASP A 306 20.53 1.32 -4.12
C ASP A 306 21.58 0.21 -4.13
N LYS A 307 22.77 0.47 -4.66
CA LYS A 307 23.89 -0.49 -4.67
C LYS A 307 24.37 -0.83 -3.24
N GLY A 308 24.40 0.17 -2.34
CA GLY A 308 24.69 -0.05 -0.93
C GLY A 308 23.67 -0.95 -0.27
N VAL A 309 22.38 -0.68 -0.52
CA VAL A 309 21.26 -1.53 -0.03
C VAL A 309 21.40 -2.98 -0.53
N TRP A 310 21.67 -3.18 -1.81
CA TRP A 310 21.85 -4.54 -2.38
C TRP A 310 23.05 -5.26 -1.76
N ASN A 311 24.15 -4.56 -1.55
CA ASN A 311 25.33 -5.15 -0.91
C ASN A 311 25.04 -5.58 0.53
N VAL A 312 24.39 -4.72 1.33
CA VAL A 312 23.99 -5.07 2.70
C VAL A 312 22.98 -6.20 2.73
N ALA A 313 22.00 -6.23 1.81
CA ALA A 313 21.03 -7.32 1.70
C ALA A 313 21.73 -8.68 1.47
N GLN A 314 22.87 -8.69 0.77
CA GLN A 314 23.69 -9.87 0.52
C GLN A 314 24.72 -10.17 1.62
N GLY A 315 24.68 -9.43 2.74
CA GLY A 315 25.58 -9.61 3.88
C GLY A 315 26.89 -8.83 3.79
N GLY A 316 27.04 -7.93 2.81
CA GLY A 316 28.19 -7.03 2.69
C GLY A 316 28.09 -5.79 3.61
N LYS A 317 28.94 -4.80 3.36
CA LYS A 317 28.91 -3.51 4.04
C LYS A 317 28.17 -2.49 3.18
N ALA A 318 27.53 -1.48 3.79
CA ALA A 318 26.93 -0.33 3.11
C ALA A 318 27.94 0.50 2.34
#